data_164de898fa8edded1b1298d64b09f756
#
_entry.id   164de898fa8edded1b1298d64b09f756
#
_cell.length_a   1.000
_cell.length_b   1.000
_cell.length_c   1.000
_cell.angle_alpha   90.00
_cell.angle_beta   90.00
_cell.angle_gamma   90.00
#
_symmetry.space_group_name_H-M   'P 1'
#
loop_
_entity.id
_entity.type
_entity.pdbx_description
1 polymer ?
#
loop_
_entity_poly.entity_id
_entity_poly.type
_entity_poly.pdbx_seq_one_letter_code
_entity_poly.pdbx_strand_id
1 'polypeptide(L)'
;TCIIFGGAGFIGAHLARRLLATGRASHVHLADVRPSALAGQPGITASITDVRQPIPADLTPEPPAWIFNLAAVHREPGHEAIEYFETNLAGARNVTAYATAVGCANLYFTSSIAVYGPTEGPTDESAPICPVSPYGGSKYPAELIHEYWQQAAPGRRLVICRPGVIYGPGDPGNILRMIRAIRRGYFAYPGSPDIHKSYGYIEGLLDSVAFMMDRPEPLLRYNYVEDPTEPLGALVDHVKAHLGSRAPVLPLPLTLLVPAAGLINAALGGNSPIHPVRVRKAARPTHIVPGTLKALGFPFRFDFRSSLIDWQRQAPQDFA
;
A
#
# COMPACT_ATOMS: atom_id res chain seq x y z
N THR A 1 15.37 -18.08 2.93
CA THR A 1 13.88 -18.14 2.90
C THR A 1 13.29 -16.88 3.47
N CYS A 2 12.20 -16.38 2.86
CA CYS A 2 11.34 -15.32 3.40
C CYS A 2 9.89 -15.80 3.41
N ILE A 3 9.07 -15.23 4.31
CA ILE A 3 7.63 -15.47 4.31
C ILE A 3 6.88 -14.14 4.16
N ILE A 4 5.80 -14.13 3.36
CA ILE A 4 4.95 -12.96 3.12
C ILE A 4 3.50 -13.30 3.47
N PHE A 5 3.03 -12.78 4.60
CA PHE A 5 1.60 -12.79 4.94
C PHE A 5 0.89 -11.70 4.14
N GLY A 6 -0.22 -12.03 3.49
CA GLY A 6 -0.84 -11.20 2.45
C GLY A 6 -0.16 -11.38 1.07
N GLY A 7 0.48 -12.54 0.86
CA GLY A 7 1.30 -12.84 -0.30
C GLY A 7 0.56 -12.95 -1.64
N ALA A 8 -0.76 -13.21 -1.63
CA ALA A 8 -1.59 -13.19 -2.84
C ALA A 8 -2.08 -11.76 -3.21
N GLY A 9 -1.77 -10.76 -2.38
CA GLY A 9 -2.09 -9.36 -2.64
C GLY A 9 -1.16 -8.73 -3.67
N PHE A 10 -1.54 -7.50 -4.12
CA PHE A 10 -0.79 -6.74 -5.11
C PHE A 10 0.68 -6.54 -4.71
N ILE A 11 0.93 -5.93 -3.53
CA ILE A 11 2.30 -5.67 -3.05
C ILE A 11 3.04 -6.99 -2.78
N GLY A 12 2.36 -7.97 -2.16
CA GLY A 12 2.97 -9.26 -1.81
C GLY A 12 3.50 -10.03 -3.02
N ALA A 13 2.72 -10.07 -4.11
CA ALA A 13 3.13 -10.73 -5.35
C ALA A 13 4.33 -10.05 -6.02
N HIS A 14 4.36 -8.72 -6.07
CA HIS A 14 5.50 -7.96 -6.59
C HIS A 14 6.74 -8.13 -5.72
N LEU A 15 6.59 -8.07 -4.38
CA LEU A 15 7.69 -8.26 -3.44
C LEU A 15 8.32 -9.65 -3.58
N ALA A 16 7.52 -10.71 -3.70
CA ALA A 16 8.02 -12.06 -3.87
C ALA A 16 8.91 -12.19 -5.11
N ARG A 17 8.42 -11.70 -6.26
CA ARG A 17 9.21 -11.69 -7.51
C ARG A 17 10.50 -10.90 -7.36
N ARG A 18 10.45 -9.72 -6.72
CA ARG A 18 11.61 -8.86 -6.52
C ARG A 18 12.66 -9.52 -5.63
N LEU A 19 12.26 -10.13 -4.51
CA LEU A 19 13.16 -10.81 -3.59
C LEU A 19 13.93 -11.95 -4.28
N LEU A 20 13.25 -12.75 -5.10
CA LEU A 20 13.87 -13.82 -5.89
C LEU A 20 14.76 -13.26 -7.00
N ALA A 21 14.28 -12.32 -7.80
CA ALA A 21 15.00 -11.75 -8.93
C ALA A 21 16.29 -11.04 -8.52
N THR A 22 16.34 -10.46 -7.31
CA THR A 22 17.53 -9.78 -6.78
C THR A 22 18.43 -10.69 -5.94
N GLY A 23 18.10 -11.99 -5.80
CA GLY A 23 18.84 -12.93 -4.97
C GLY A 23 18.78 -12.66 -3.46
N ARG A 24 17.88 -11.76 -3.01
CA ARG A 24 17.66 -11.49 -1.57
C ARG A 24 16.98 -12.63 -0.84
N ALA A 25 16.28 -13.48 -1.58
CA ALA A 25 15.77 -14.75 -1.11
C ALA A 25 15.99 -15.82 -2.17
N SER A 26 16.37 -17.02 -1.77
CA SER A 26 16.37 -18.22 -2.62
C SER A 26 14.99 -18.87 -2.69
N HIS A 27 14.17 -18.62 -1.68
CA HIS A 27 12.81 -19.15 -1.56
C HIS A 27 11.89 -18.15 -0.83
N VAL A 28 10.64 -18.02 -1.32
CA VAL A 28 9.59 -17.19 -0.72
C VAL A 28 8.35 -18.04 -0.49
N HIS A 29 7.85 -18.06 0.75
CA HIS A 29 6.57 -18.66 1.09
C HIS A 29 5.47 -17.57 1.14
N LEU A 30 4.38 -17.76 0.38
CA LEU A 30 3.24 -16.86 0.32
C LEU A 30 2.10 -17.39 1.18
N ALA A 31 1.76 -16.70 2.25
CA ALA A 31 0.66 -17.05 3.14
C ALA A 31 -0.49 -16.03 2.97
N ASP A 32 -1.67 -16.47 2.58
CA ASP A 32 -2.84 -15.61 2.33
C ASP A 32 -4.13 -16.41 2.52
N VAL A 33 -5.24 -15.73 2.79
CA VAL A 33 -6.57 -16.34 2.82
C VAL A 33 -7.08 -16.74 1.42
N ARG A 34 -6.41 -16.28 0.37
CA ARG A 34 -6.71 -16.58 -1.03
C ARG A 34 -5.55 -17.32 -1.67
N PRO A 35 -5.81 -18.21 -2.64
CA PRO A 35 -4.75 -18.84 -3.41
C PRO A 35 -3.93 -17.79 -4.16
N SER A 36 -2.61 -17.99 -4.22
CA SER A 36 -1.70 -17.12 -4.97
C SER A 36 -1.54 -17.64 -6.40
N ALA A 37 -1.64 -16.73 -7.38
CA ALA A 37 -1.32 -17.04 -8.77
C ALA A 37 0.18 -17.35 -9.02
N LEU A 38 1.03 -17.11 -8.03
CA LEU A 38 2.46 -17.42 -8.08
C LEU A 38 2.80 -18.79 -7.51
N ALA A 39 1.83 -19.50 -6.92
CA ALA A 39 2.07 -20.82 -6.33
C ALA A 39 2.67 -21.80 -7.36
N GLY A 40 3.74 -22.49 -6.97
CA GLY A 40 4.43 -23.47 -7.83
C GLY A 40 5.41 -22.87 -8.85
N GLN A 41 5.57 -21.54 -8.91
CA GLN A 41 6.68 -20.96 -9.66
C GLN A 41 8.01 -21.25 -8.98
N PRO A 42 9.14 -21.32 -9.72
CA PRO A 42 10.45 -21.60 -9.14
C PRO A 42 10.76 -20.66 -7.96
N GLY A 43 11.13 -21.26 -6.81
CA GLY A 43 11.43 -20.54 -5.58
C GLY A 43 10.20 -20.01 -4.81
N ILE A 44 8.96 -20.37 -5.23
CA ILE A 44 7.73 -19.94 -4.55
C ILE A 44 6.90 -21.13 -4.08
N THR A 45 6.60 -21.15 -2.79
CA THR A 45 5.53 -21.98 -2.21
C THR A 45 4.40 -21.10 -1.69
N ALA A 46 3.23 -21.69 -1.48
CA ALA A 46 2.08 -20.95 -0.96
C ALA A 46 1.21 -21.83 -0.07
N SER A 47 0.58 -21.21 0.93
CA SER A 47 -0.43 -21.84 1.80
C SER A 47 -1.65 -20.93 1.96
N ILE A 48 -2.80 -21.56 2.21
CA ILE A 48 -3.99 -20.84 2.68
C ILE A 48 -3.83 -20.65 4.19
N THR A 49 -3.64 -19.41 4.60
CA THR A 49 -3.36 -19.05 5.98
C THR A 49 -4.15 -17.80 6.37
N ASP A 50 -4.98 -17.93 7.39
CA ASP A 50 -5.71 -16.80 7.97
C ASP A 50 -4.94 -16.27 9.19
N VAL A 51 -4.35 -15.08 9.06
CA VAL A 51 -3.59 -14.45 10.15
C VAL A 51 -4.42 -14.13 11.39
N ARG A 52 -5.77 -14.16 11.31
CA ARG A 52 -6.65 -14.04 12.47
C ARG A 52 -6.59 -15.24 13.40
N GLN A 53 -6.08 -16.36 12.91
CA GLN A 53 -5.91 -17.61 13.65
C GLN A 53 -4.44 -17.81 14.04
N PRO A 54 -4.15 -18.63 15.06
CA PRO A 54 -2.79 -19.04 15.37
C PRO A 54 -2.09 -19.62 14.14
N ILE A 55 -0.86 -19.19 13.88
CA ILE A 55 -0.09 -19.58 12.70
C ILE A 55 0.78 -20.78 13.07
N PRO A 56 0.69 -21.92 12.35
CA PRO A 56 1.54 -23.09 12.59
C PRO A 56 3.03 -22.76 12.40
N ALA A 57 3.89 -23.26 13.29
CA ALA A 57 5.33 -22.99 13.22
C ALA A 57 6.03 -23.70 12.05
N ASP A 58 5.41 -24.68 11.44
CA ASP A 58 5.93 -25.51 10.35
C ASP A 58 5.52 -25.01 8.95
N LEU A 59 5.07 -23.76 8.82
CA LEU A 59 4.75 -23.17 7.50
C LEU A 59 5.92 -23.17 6.52
N THR A 60 7.13 -23.09 7.03
CA THR A 60 8.36 -23.18 6.24
C THR A 60 9.29 -24.22 6.83
N PRO A 61 10.01 -25.00 5.98
CA PRO A 61 10.90 -26.07 6.48
C PRO A 61 12.08 -25.52 7.29
N GLU A 62 12.44 -24.27 7.09
CA GLU A 62 13.51 -23.58 7.81
C GLU A 62 13.01 -22.22 8.32
N PRO A 63 13.57 -21.72 9.44
CA PRO A 63 13.25 -20.39 9.94
C PRO A 63 13.46 -19.32 8.85
N PRO A 64 12.49 -18.45 8.60
CA PRO A 64 12.64 -17.40 7.61
C PRO A 64 13.64 -16.32 8.09
N ALA A 65 14.47 -15.84 7.17
CA ALA A 65 15.38 -14.72 7.43
C ALA A 65 14.60 -13.40 7.63
N TRP A 66 13.47 -13.25 6.92
CA TRP A 66 12.56 -12.13 7.03
C TRP A 66 11.10 -12.59 7.01
N ILE A 67 10.30 -11.95 7.84
CA ILE A 67 8.84 -12.04 7.82
C ILE A 67 8.28 -10.70 7.34
N PHE A 68 7.46 -10.72 6.28
CA PHE A 68 6.75 -9.56 5.78
C PHE A 68 5.26 -9.68 6.14
N ASN A 69 4.77 -8.80 7.00
CA ASN A 69 3.34 -8.74 7.33
C ASN A 69 2.66 -7.67 6.48
N LEU A 70 2.07 -8.09 5.37
CA LEU A 70 1.27 -7.28 4.46
C LEU A 70 -0.23 -7.63 4.55
N ALA A 71 -0.58 -8.62 5.37
CA ALA A 71 -1.97 -9.04 5.54
C ALA A 71 -2.79 -7.93 6.21
N ALA A 72 -3.89 -7.54 5.58
CA ALA A 72 -4.79 -6.53 6.13
C ALA A 72 -6.16 -6.53 5.43
N VAL A 73 -7.19 -6.18 6.18
CA VAL A 73 -8.39 -5.58 5.60
C VAL A 73 -8.11 -4.09 5.37
N HIS A 74 -8.24 -3.61 4.13
CA HIS A 74 -7.84 -2.25 3.75
C HIS A 74 -8.83 -1.50 2.85
N ARG A 75 -9.79 -2.20 2.23
CA ARG A 75 -10.76 -1.58 1.30
C ARG A 75 -11.83 -0.82 2.07
N GLU A 76 -12.06 0.43 1.68
CA GLU A 76 -13.15 1.27 2.17
C GLU A 76 -13.89 1.91 0.99
N PRO A 77 -15.24 1.80 0.93
CA PRO A 77 -16.11 0.94 1.73
C PRO A 77 -16.00 -0.54 1.32
N GLY A 78 -16.58 -1.43 2.11
CA GLY A 78 -16.67 -2.85 1.76
C GLY A 78 -16.53 -3.79 2.96
N HIS A 79 -16.29 -3.23 4.15
CA HIS A 79 -16.16 -3.96 5.39
C HIS A 79 -16.82 -3.19 6.54
N GLU A 80 -17.32 -3.91 7.52
CA GLU A 80 -17.76 -3.32 8.80
C GLU A 80 -16.55 -2.83 9.60
N ALA A 81 -16.77 -1.80 10.45
CA ALA A 81 -15.67 -1.18 11.20
C ALA A 81 -14.88 -2.20 12.05
N ILE A 82 -15.57 -3.17 12.64
CA ILE A 82 -14.95 -4.19 13.48
C ILE A 82 -13.99 -5.11 12.72
N GLU A 83 -14.28 -5.43 11.45
CA GLU A 83 -13.47 -6.34 10.64
C GLU A 83 -12.03 -5.84 10.46
N TYR A 84 -11.83 -4.50 10.41
CA TYR A 84 -10.49 -3.93 10.33
C TYR A 84 -9.69 -4.23 11.61
N PHE A 85 -10.32 -4.11 12.76
CA PHE A 85 -9.65 -4.39 14.04
C PHE A 85 -9.41 -5.88 14.23
N GLU A 86 -10.42 -6.72 14.00
CA GLU A 86 -10.31 -8.18 14.10
C GLU A 86 -9.19 -8.73 13.21
N THR A 87 -9.07 -8.24 11.97
CA THR A 87 -8.03 -8.74 11.07
C THR A 87 -6.66 -8.12 11.37
N ASN A 88 -6.59 -6.80 11.49
CA ASN A 88 -5.28 -6.14 11.54
C ASN A 88 -4.60 -6.31 12.90
N LEU A 89 -5.35 -6.37 14.01
CA LEU A 89 -4.78 -6.56 15.35
C LEU A 89 -4.49 -8.05 15.64
N ALA A 90 -5.45 -8.94 15.35
CA ALA A 90 -5.21 -10.37 15.52
C ALA A 90 -4.07 -10.84 14.60
N GLY A 91 -4.03 -10.34 13.35
CA GLY A 91 -2.95 -10.60 12.43
C GLY A 91 -1.59 -10.14 12.96
N ALA A 92 -1.50 -8.93 13.52
CA ALA A 92 -0.27 -8.43 14.14
C ALA A 92 0.20 -9.35 15.30
N ARG A 93 -0.72 -9.72 16.20
CA ARG A 93 -0.42 -10.63 17.32
C ARG A 93 0.05 -12.00 16.86
N ASN A 94 -0.66 -12.61 15.92
CA ASN A 94 -0.35 -13.96 15.48
C ASN A 94 0.93 -14.02 14.64
N VAL A 95 1.20 -13.00 13.80
CA VAL A 95 2.45 -12.91 13.03
C VAL A 95 3.65 -12.68 13.96
N THR A 96 3.54 -11.84 14.98
CA THR A 96 4.61 -11.63 15.96
C THR A 96 4.84 -12.85 16.86
N ALA A 97 3.77 -13.58 17.22
CA ALA A 97 3.86 -14.86 17.93
C ALA A 97 4.56 -15.91 17.06
N TYR A 98 4.19 -16.03 15.78
CA TYR A 98 4.85 -16.88 14.81
C TYR A 98 6.34 -16.54 14.67
N ALA A 99 6.68 -15.25 14.49
CA ALA A 99 8.07 -14.80 14.40
C ALA A 99 8.89 -15.25 15.62
N THR A 100 8.30 -15.18 16.82
CA THR A 100 8.92 -15.66 18.06
C THR A 100 9.09 -17.19 18.07
N ALA A 101 8.05 -17.93 17.68
CA ALA A 101 8.06 -19.39 17.70
C ALA A 101 9.10 -19.98 16.74
N VAL A 102 9.30 -19.38 15.56
CA VAL A 102 10.28 -19.84 14.56
C VAL A 102 11.67 -19.18 14.72
N GLY A 103 11.87 -18.31 15.72
CA GLY A 103 13.15 -17.65 15.97
C GLY A 103 13.54 -16.62 14.91
N CYS A 104 12.59 -16.06 14.14
CA CYS A 104 12.88 -15.03 13.16
C CYS A 104 13.12 -13.68 13.84
N ALA A 105 14.27 -13.07 13.58
CA ALA A 105 14.65 -11.81 14.18
C ALA A 105 14.26 -10.56 13.34
N ASN A 106 13.86 -10.72 12.08
CA ASN A 106 13.61 -9.59 11.18
C ASN A 106 12.15 -9.57 10.71
N LEU A 107 11.45 -8.48 11.00
CA LEU A 107 10.06 -8.31 10.62
C LEU A 107 9.86 -6.99 9.88
N TYR A 108 9.15 -7.05 8.75
CA TYR A 108 8.68 -5.89 8.00
C TYR A 108 7.15 -5.82 8.11
N PHE A 109 6.63 -4.68 8.53
CA PHE A 109 5.20 -4.44 8.65
C PHE A 109 4.74 -3.33 7.70
N THR A 110 3.75 -3.62 6.88
CA THR A 110 3.09 -2.62 6.06
C THR A 110 1.93 -1.99 6.83
N SER A 111 2.17 -0.78 7.34
CA SER A 111 1.16 0.10 7.92
C SER A 111 0.46 0.92 6.82
N SER A 112 0.18 2.19 7.04
CA SER A 112 -0.43 3.09 6.08
C SER A 112 -0.30 4.55 6.50
N ILE A 113 -0.25 5.48 5.55
CA ILE A 113 -0.41 6.92 5.83
C ILE A 113 -1.79 7.26 6.43
N ALA A 114 -2.77 6.36 6.36
CA ALA A 114 -4.10 6.55 6.97
C ALA A 114 -4.04 6.74 8.50
N VAL A 115 -2.93 6.41 9.15
CA VAL A 115 -2.70 6.66 10.58
C VAL A 115 -2.62 8.16 10.90
N TYR A 116 -2.21 9.01 9.95
CA TYR A 116 -2.15 10.46 10.15
C TYR A 116 -3.50 11.16 9.98
N GLY A 117 -4.45 10.54 9.27
CA GLY A 117 -5.67 11.21 8.83
C GLY A 117 -5.45 12.15 7.64
N PRO A 118 -6.37 13.10 7.38
CA PRO A 118 -6.20 14.13 6.35
C PRO A 118 -5.10 15.13 6.75
N THR A 119 -4.25 15.49 5.80
CA THR A 119 -3.15 16.44 6.00
C THR A 119 -3.11 17.45 4.87
N GLU A 120 -3.15 18.74 5.18
CA GLU A 120 -3.12 19.83 4.19
C GLU A 120 -1.69 20.27 3.86
N GLY A 121 -0.80 20.29 4.86
CA GLY A 121 0.61 20.64 4.71
C GLY A 121 1.51 19.42 4.65
N PRO A 122 2.80 19.61 4.27
CA PRO A 122 3.79 18.54 4.27
C PRO A 122 3.89 17.86 5.64
N THR A 123 3.66 16.56 5.67
CA THR A 123 3.55 15.76 6.90
C THR A 123 4.50 14.57 6.81
N ASP A 124 5.47 14.51 7.69
CA ASP A 124 6.45 13.42 7.78
C ASP A 124 6.17 12.47 8.96
N GLU A 125 7.12 11.59 9.26
CA GLU A 125 7.01 10.55 10.28
C GLU A 125 6.97 11.09 11.72
N SER A 126 7.33 12.35 11.95
CA SER A 126 7.27 13.02 13.26
C SER A 126 5.88 13.55 13.62
N ALA A 127 4.96 13.57 12.66
CA ALA A 127 3.62 14.11 12.83
C ALA A 127 2.77 13.28 13.80
N PRO A 128 1.82 13.93 14.51
CA PRO A 128 0.89 13.23 15.39
C PRO A 128 0.05 12.19 14.64
N ILE A 129 -0.23 11.08 15.31
CA ILE A 129 -1.15 10.04 14.81
C ILE A 129 -2.59 10.48 15.11
N CYS A 130 -3.39 10.66 14.06
CA CYS A 130 -4.78 11.13 14.16
C CYS A 130 -5.69 10.46 13.13
N PRO A 131 -5.88 9.11 13.20
CA PRO A 131 -6.67 8.39 12.22
C PRO A 131 -8.14 8.78 12.29
N VAL A 132 -8.77 8.96 11.13
CA VAL A 132 -10.20 9.32 11.00
C VAL A 132 -11.03 8.21 10.37
N SER A 133 -10.44 7.05 10.12
CA SER A 133 -11.12 5.89 9.56
C SER A 133 -10.84 4.63 10.39
N PRO A 134 -11.74 3.62 10.38
CA PRO A 134 -11.51 2.34 11.05
C PRO A 134 -10.22 1.66 10.57
N TYR A 135 -9.89 1.78 9.28
CA TYR A 135 -8.65 1.27 8.71
C TYR A 135 -7.42 1.91 9.36
N GLY A 136 -7.31 3.25 9.33
CA GLY A 136 -6.19 3.96 9.98
C GLY A 136 -6.14 3.69 11.48
N GLY A 137 -7.32 3.66 12.15
CA GLY A 137 -7.47 3.35 13.57
C GLY A 137 -7.01 1.95 13.93
N SER A 138 -7.10 0.97 13.03
CA SER A 138 -6.62 -0.40 13.27
C SER A 138 -5.12 -0.56 12.95
N LYS A 139 -4.57 0.22 12.01
CA LYS A 139 -3.16 0.09 11.60
C LYS A 139 -2.19 0.60 12.66
N TYR A 140 -2.52 1.68 13.35
CA TYR A 140 -1.63 2.21 14.39
C TYR A 140 -1.47 1.28 15.60
N PRO A 141 -2.52 0.75 16.23
CA PRO A 141 -2.34 -0.27 17.27
C PRO A 141 -1.60 -1.52 16.80
N ALA A 142 -1.76 -1.90 15.52
CA ALA A 142 -0.97 -2.99 14.95
C ALA A 142 0.53 -2.63 14.89
N GLU A 143 0.93 -1.38 14.59
CA GLU A 143 2.32 -0.93 14.72
C GLU A 143 2.83 -1.16 16.14
N LEU A 144 2.07 -0.74 17.16
CA LEU A 144 2.46 -0.88 18.57
C LEU A 144 2.65 -2.35 18.99
N ILE A 145 1.84 -3.28 18.47
CA ILE A 145 2.02 -4.71 18.70
C ILE A 145 3.36 -5.20 18.14
N HIS A 146 3.72 -4.78 16.92
CA HIS A 146 5.00 -5.13 16.31
C HIS A 146 6.19 -4.50 17.06
N GLU A 147 6.04 -3.25 17.50
CA GLU A 147 7.07 -2.57 18.31
C GLU A 147 7.30 -3.26 19.65
N TYR A 148 6.21 -3.66 20.34
CA TYR A 148 6.33 -4.44 21.57
C TYR A 148 7.10 -5.75 21.33
N TRP A 149 6.79 -6.45 20.23
CA TRP A 149 7.55 -7.65 19.85
C TRP A 149 9.03 -7.34 19.63
N GLN A 150 9.36 -6.26 18.96
CA GLN A 150 10.74 -5.87 18.69
C GLN A 150 11.50 -5.57 20.00
N GLN A 151 10.88 -4.84 20.92
CA GLN A 151 11.48 -4.46 22.21
C GLN A 151 11.62 -5.65 23.18
N ALA A 152 10.83 -6.69 23.02
CA ALA A 152 10.78 -7.83 23.96
C ALA A 152 12.02 -8.74 23.92
N ALA A 153 12.91 -8.60 22.93
CA ALA A 153 14.16 -9.37 22.88
C ALA A 153 15.25 -8.63 22.10
N PRO A 154 16.53 -8.72 22.55
CA PRO A 154 17.65 -8.13 21.83
C PRO A 154 17.84 -8.82 20.47
N GLY A 155 18.41 -8.09 19.52
CA GLY A 155 18.69 -8.58 18.17
C GLY A 155 17.47 -8.60 17.22
N ARG A 156 16.27 -8.32 17.72
CA ARG A 156 15.08 -8.17 16.84
C ARG A 156 15.12 -6.85 16.08
N ARG A 157 14.76 -6.92 14.81
CA ARG A 157 14.66 -5.78 13.91
C ARG A 157 13.23 -5.66 13.38
N LEU A 158 12.73 -4.44 13.38
CA LEU A 158 11.41 -4.10 12.85
C LEU A 158 11.51 -2.93 11.89
N VAL A 159 10.96 -3.12 10.69
CA VAL A 159 10.75 -2.06 9.71
C VAL A 159 9.25 -1.82 9.57
N ILE A 160 8.79 -0.62 9.82
CA ILE A 160 7.40 -0.19 9.63
C ILE A 160 7.34 0.75 8.44
N CYS A 161 6.67 0.36 7.37
CA CYS A 161 6.36 1.21 6.23
C CYS A 161 4.94 1.76 6.34
N ARG A 162 4.80 3.08 6.19
CA ARG A 162 3.50 3.75 6.03
C ARG A 162 3.35 4.20 4.57
N PRO A 163 2.92 3.31 3.66
CA PRO A 163 2.80 3.66 2.27
C PRO A 163 1.59 4.56 2.02
N GLY A 164 1.72 5.44 1.00
CA GLY A 164 0.61 6.11 0.35
C GLY A 164 -0.25 5.14 -0.45
N VAL A 165 -1.01 5.66 -1.41
CA VAL A 165 -1.77 4.82 -2.34
C VAL A 165 -0.81 4.21 -3.35
N ILE A 166 -0.51 2.92 -3.20
CA ILE A 166 0.42 2.21 -4.09
C ILE A 166 -0.30 1.84 -5.38
N TYR A 167 0.38 2.07 -6.51
CA TYR A 167 -0.12 1.82 -7.85
C TYR A 167 0.96 1.20 -8.75
N GLY A 168 0.54 0.67 -9.90
CA GLY A 168 1.43 0.09 -10.90
C GLY A 168 0.81 -1.08 -11.65
N PRO A 169 1.60 -1.87 -12.40
CA PRO A 169 1.12 -2.99 -13.18
C PRO A 169 0.32 -4.00 -12.36
N GLY A 170 -0.93 -4.25 -12.77
CA GLY A 170 -1.83 -5.20 -12.08
C GLY A 170 -2.61 -4.63 -10.90
N ASP A 171 -2.48 -3.33 -10.57
CA ASP A 171 -3.35 -2.67 -9.58
C ASP A 171 -4.64 -2.13 -10.22
N PRO A 172 -5.84 -2.61 -9.85
CA PRO A 172 -7.11 -2.07 -10.33
C PRO A 172 -7.53 -0.77 -9.61
N GLY A 173 -6.57 -0.08 -8.98
CA GLY A 173 -6.76 1.02 -8.05
C GLY A 173 -7.17 2.35 -8.67
N ASN A 174 -6.99 3.40 -7.89
CA ASN A 174 -7.49 4.75 -8.23
C ASN A 174 -6.73 5.37 -9.40
N ILE A 175 -5.42 5.13 -9.52
CA ILE A 175 -4.60 5.71 -10.59
C ILE A 175 -4.99 5.09 -11.94
N LEU A 176 -5.15 3.78 -12.04
CA LEU A 176 -5.62 3.15 -13.27
C LEU A 176 -7.01 3.66 -13.68
N ARG A 177 -7.92 3.83 -12.72
CA ARG A 177 -9.25 4.41 -12.99
C ARG A 177 -9.15 5.86 -13.49
N MET A 178 -8.27 6.66 -12.93
CA MET A 178 -7.99 8.04 -13.37
C MET A 178 -7.46 8.03 -14.82
N ILE A 179 -6.48 7.21 -15.13
CA ILE A 179 -5.92 7.06 -16.48
C ILE A 179 -7.02 6.73 -17.49
N ARG A 180 -7.82 5.71 -17.18
CA ARG A 180 -8.94 5.28 -18.04
C ARG A 180 -10.02 6.35 -18.20
N ALA A 181 -10.34 7.10 -17.14
CA ALA A 181 -11.33 8.18 -17.19
C ALA A 181 -10.84 9.38 -18.00
N ILE A 182 -9.56 9.76 -17.88
CA ILE A 182 -8.93 10.81 -18.68
C ILE A 182 -8.90 10.39 -20.15
N ARG A 183 -8.50 9.16 -20.46
CA ARG A 183 -8.51 8.64 -21.83
C ARG A 183 -9.88 8.68 -22.49
N ARG A 184 -10.93 8.35 -21.73
CA ARG A 184 -12.32 8.38 -22.20
C ARG A 184 -12.98 9.76 -22.15
N GLY A 185 -12.25 10.79 -21.66
CA GLY A 185 -12.70 12.19 -21.65
C GLY A 185 -13.76 12.54 -20.61
N TYR A 186 -13.99 11.70 -19.57
CA TYR A 186 -15.01 11.99 -18.55
C TYR A 186 -14.43 12.22 -17.14
N PHE A 187 -13.11 12.33 -16.99
CA PHE A 187 -12.52 12.64 -15.70
C PHE A 187 -12.85 14.07 -15.25
N ALA A 188 -13.18 14.21 -13.98
CA ALA A 188 -13.37 15.49 -13.32
C ALA A 188 -12.67 15.51 -11.96
N TYR A 189 -12.16 16.66 -11.56
CA TYR A 189 -11.57 16.79 -10.22
C TYR A 189 -12.67 16.73 -9.15
N PRO A 190 -12.56 15.90 -8.14
CA PRO A 190 -13.45 15.92 -6.98
C PRO A 190 -13.06 17.10 -6.07
N GLY A 191 -13.63 18.28 -6.32
CA GLY A 191 -13.27 19.53 -5.67
C GLY A 191 -12.15 20.28 -6.40
N SER A 192 -11.00 20.51 -5.75
CA SER A 192 -9.89 21.29 -6.31
C SER A 192 -8.82 20.44 -6.97
N PRO A 193 -8.17 20.89 -8.06
CA PRO A 193 -6.96 20.32 -8.61
C PRO A 193 -5.72 20.52 -7.70
N ASP A 194 -5.77 21.47 -6.76
CA ASP A 194 -4.60 21.89 -5.96
C ASP A 194 -4.35 20.97 -4.76
N ILE A 195 -5.24 20.03 -4.47
CA ILE A 195 -5.06 19.10 -3.36
C ILE A 195 -3.90 18.14 -3.64
N HIS A 196 -3.05 17.94 -2.65
CA HIS A 196 -2.02 16.91 -2.69
C HIS A 196 -2.60 15.54 -2.33
N LYS A 197 -2.17 14.52 -3.08
CA LYS A 197 -2.52 13.11 -2.83
C LYS A 197 -1.24 12.30 -2.84
N SER A 198 -1.01 11.60 -1.77
CA SER A 198 0.20 10.79 -1.59
C SER A 198 0.06 9.44 -2.27
N TYR A 199 0.72 9.30 -3.40
CA TYR A 199 0.82 8.10 -4.21
C TYR A 199 2.24 7.52 -4.15
N GLY A 200 2.38 6.24 -4.46
CA GLY A 200 3.68 5.60 -4.57
C GLY A 200 3.67 4.51 -5.62
N TYR A 201 4.66 4.52 -6.51
CA TYR A 201 4.83 3.50 -7.53
C TYR A 201 5.36 2.21 -6.92
N ILE A 202 4.82 1.06 -7.34
CA ILE A 202 5.15 -0.25 -6.76
C ILE A 202 6.66 -0.55 -6.82
N GLU A 203 7.33 -0.28 -7.95
CA GLU A 203 8.75 -0.56 -8.09
C GLU A 203 9.62 0.27 -7.13
N GLY A 204 9.28 1.54 -6.94
CA GLY A 204 9.95 2.39 -5.96
C GLY A 204 9.67 1.98 -4.50
N LEU A 205 8.47 1.46 -4.20
CA LEU A 205 8.18 0.84 -2.90
C LEU A 205 9.12 -0.35 -2.68
N LEU A 206 9.28 -1.23 -3.66
CA LEU A 206 10.15 -2.40 -3.55
C LEU A 206 11.63 -2.02 -3.40
N ASP A 207 12.07 -0.93 -4.05
CA ASP A 207 13.40 -0.36 -3.84
C ASP A 207 13.56 0.12 -2.39
N SER A 208 12.54 0.79 -1.83
CA SER A 208 12.57 1.24 -0.43
C SER A 208 12.58 0.08 0.57
N VAL A 209 11.86 -1.01 0.28
CA VAL A 209 11.93 -2.25 1.09
C VAL A 209 13.35 -2.78 1.12
N ALA A 210 13.98 -2.94 -0.05
CA ALA A 210 15.34 -3.44 -0.15
C ALA A 210 16.35 -2.53 0.59
N PHE A 211 16.20 -1.22 0.42
CA PHE A 211 17.03 -0.22 1.09
C PHE A 211 16.91 -0.31 2.62
N MET A 212 15.70 -0.46 3.15
CA MET A 212 15.46 -0.57 4.58
C MET A 212 15.90 -1.93 5.16
N MET A 213 15.84 -3.00 4.38
CA MET A 213 16.38 -4.31 4.79
C MET A 213 17.89 -4.28 5.05
N ASP A 214 18.64 -3.42 4.34
CA ASP A 214 20.08 -3.31 4.46
C ASP A 214 20.54 -2.40 5.63
N ARG A 215 19.62 -1.74 6.33
CA ARG A 215 19.91 -0.86 7.46
C ARG A 215 20.10 -1.64 8.75
N PRO A 216 21.06 -1.26 9.61
CA PRO A 216 21.34 -1.96 10.85
C PRO A 216 20.39 -1.59 12.01
N GLU A 217 19.66 -0.49 11.90
CA GLU A 217 18.83 0.04 12.97
C GLU A 217 17.77 -0.98 13.42
N PRO A 218 17.59 -1.16 14.74
CA PRO A 218 16.65 -2.16 15.27
C PRO A 218 15.19 -1.80 15.02
N LEU A 219 14.87 -0.52 14.86
CA LEU A 219 13.54 -0.01 14.57
C LEU A 219 13.63 1.12 13.56
N LEU A 220 12.96 0.92 12.42
CA LEU A 220 12.80 1.93 11.39
C LEU A 220 11.31 2.16 11.11
N ARG A 221 10.89 3.42 11.06
CA ARG A 221 9.56 3.83 10.56
C ARG A 221 9.75 4.80 9.42
N TYR A 222 9.04 4.59 8.34
CA TYR A 222 9.14 5.47 7.19
C TYR A 222 7.84 5.56 6.40
N ASN A 223 7.59 6.73 5.83
CA ASN A 223 6.57 6.93 4.83
C ASN A 223 7.12 6.54 3.46
N TYR A 224 6.32 5.83 2.65
CA TYR A 224 6.65 5.66 1.25
C TYR A 224 5.61 6.36 0.38
N VAL A 225 6.03 7.40 -0.25
CA VAL A 225 5.33 8.16 -1.29
C VAL A 225 6.36 8.61 -2.31
N GLU A 226 5.94 8.99 -3.51
CA GLU A 226 6.84 9.60 -4.49
C GLU A 226 7.38 10.95 -4.02
N ASP A 227 8.58 11.28 -4.42
CA ASP A 227 9.22 12.57 -4.18
C ASP A 227 9.72 13.16 -5.51
N PRO A 228 9.28 14.36 -5.91
CA PRO A 228 8.41 15.27 -5.14
C PRO A 228 6.94 14.83 -5.09
N THR A 229 6.24 15.22 -4.01
CA THR A 229 4.79 15.10 -3.92
C THR A 229 4.14 16.22 -4.71
N GLU A 230 3.32 15.90 -5.70
CA GLU A 230 2.69 16.86 -6.59
C GLU A 230 1.18 17.01 -6.31
N PRO A 231 0.56 18.19 -6.62
CA PRO A 231 -0.89 18.34 -6.56
C PRO A 231 -1.60 17.49 -7.62
N LEU A 232 -2.86 17.15 -7.37
CA LEU A 232 -3.66 16.31 -8.27
C LEU A 232 -3.72 16.84 -9.70
N GLY A 233 -3.73 18.16 -9.87
CA GLY A 233 -3.70 18.81 -11.18
C GLY A 233 -2.47 18.43 -11.99
N ALA A 234 -1.28 18.50 -11.38
CA ALA A 234 -0.02 18.12 -12.03
C ALA A 234 -0.03 16.63 -12.42
N LEU A 235 -0.53 15.74 -11.55
CA LEU A 235 -0.66 14.32 -11.88
C LEU A 235 -1.58 14.08 -13.08
N VAL A 236 -2.69 14.78 -13.15
CA VAL A 236 -3.61 14.72 -14.30
C VAL A 236 -2.94 15.24 -15.57
N ASP A 237 -2.15 16.30 -15.50
CA ASP A 237 -1.43 16.86 -16.64
C ASP A 237 -0.35 15.88 -17.14
N HIS A 238 0.36 15.19 -16.25
CA HIS A 238 1.29 14.11 -16.63
C HIS A 238 0.56 12.96 -17.35
N VAL A 239 -0.60 12.53 -16.86
CA VAL A 239 -1.40 11.49 -17.53
C VAL A 239 -1.90 11.97 -18.89
N LYS A 240 -2.40 13.21 -19.00
CA LYS A 240 -2.85 13.79 -20.29
C LYS A 240 -1.71 13.86 -21.29
N ALA A 241 -0.55 14.35 -20.88
CA ALA A 241 0.63 14.43 -21.74
C ALA A 241 1.06 13.03 -22.21
N HIS A 242 1.07 12.04 -21.30
CA HIS A 242 1.43 10.65 -21.59
C HIS A 242 0.46 9.99 -22.59
N LEU A 243 -0.84 10.28 -22.48
CA LEU A 243 -1.88 9.73 -23.36
C LEU A 243 -2.10 10.56 -24.65
N GLY A 244 -1.46 11.71 -24.80
CA GLY A 244 -1.76 12.68 -25.88
C GLY A 244 -3.16 13.26 -25.80
N SER A 245 -3.81 13.24 -24.62
CA SER A 245 -5.20 13.69 -24.43
C SER A 245 -5.29 15.22 -24.31
N ARG A 246 -6.18 15.82 -25.08
CA ARG A 246 -6.53 17.25 -25.02
C ARG A 246 -7.86 17.50 -24.32
N ALA A 247 -8.54 16.48 -23.83
CA ALA A 247 -9.84 16.62 -23.17
C ALA A 247 -9.75 17.59 -21.97
N PRO A 248 -10.68 18.55 -21.84
CA PRO A 248 -10.72 19.42 -20.67
C PRO A 248 -11.07 18.59 -19.42
N VAL A 249 -10.45 18.95 -18.30
CA VAL A 249 -10.78 18.38 -16.99
C VAL A 249 -11.24 19.51 -16.09
N LEU A 250 -12.48 19.43 -15.63
CA LEU A 250 -13.11 20.50 -14.85
C LEU A 250 -13.21 20.11 -13.38
N PRO A 251 -13.03 21.06 -12.46
CA PRO A 251 -13.34 20.84 -11.05
C PRO A 251 -14.87 20.78 -10.88
N LEU A 252 -15.37 19.75 -10.21
CA LEU A 252 -16.77 19.62 -9.88
C LEU A 252 -16.98 19.70 -8.36
N PRO A 253 -17.90 20.54 -7.88
CA PRO A 253 -18.22 20.64 -6.47
C PRO A 253 -18.69 19.31 -5.88
N LEU A 254 -18.25 18.99 -4.67
CA LEU A 254 -18.67 17.77 -3.96
C LEU A 254 -20.17 17.73 -3.70
N THR A 255 -20.82 18.90 -3.59
CA THR A 255 -22.28 19.04 -3.46
C THR A 255 -23.04 18.46 -4.65
N LEU A 256 -22.41 18.38 -5.82
CA LEU A 256 -22.96 17.74 -7.02
C LEU A 256 -22.47 16.29 -7.17
N LEU A 257 -21.17 16.06 -6.98
CA LEU A 257 -20.57 14.75 -7.21
C LEU A 257 -21.03 13.67 -6.22
N VAL A 258 -21.23 14.02 -4.95
CA VAL A 258 -21.61 13.04 -3.91
C VAL A 258 -23.03 12.53 -4.12
N PRO A 259 -24.07 13.39 -4.34
CA PRO A 259 -25.41 12.90 -4.68
C PRO A 259 -25.45 12.11 -6.00
N ALA A 260 -24.76 12.58 -7.04
CA ALA A 260 -24.67 11.85 -8.32
C ALA A 260 -24.08 10.46 -8.15
N ALA A 261 -22.98 10.36 -7.38
CA ALA A 261 -22.39 9.06 -7.03
C ALA A 261 -23.35 8.18 -6.23
N GLY A 262 -24.17 8.75 -5.37
CA GLY A 262 -25.23 8.06 -4.62
C GLY A 262 -26.29 7.45 -5.54
N LEU A 263 -26.79 8.21 -6.49
CA LEU A 263 -27.76 7.77 -7.48
C LEU A 263 -27.21 6.65 -8.36
N ILE A 264 -25.97 6.81 -8.88
CA ILE A 264 -25.29 5.79 -9.69
C ILE A 264 -25.10 4.50 -8.88
N ASN A 265 -24.64 4.63 -7.63
CA ASN A 265 -24.44 3.46 -6.77
C ASN A 265 -25.73 2.72 -6.46
N ALA A 266 -26.83 3.44 -6.22
CA ALA A 266 -28.15 2.85 -6.02
C ALA A 266 -28.66 2.13 -7.28
N ALA A 267 -28.53 2.76 -8.45
CA ALA A 267 -28.92 2.19 -9.74
C ALA A 267 -28.12 0.91 -10.11
N LEU A 268 -26.88 0.79 -9.63
CA LEU A 268 -26.01 -0.37 -9.85
C LEU A 268 -26.01 -1.37 -8.67
N GLY A 269 -27.03 -1.34 -7.82
CA GLY A 269 -27.20 -2.32 -6.74
C GLY A 269 -26.15 -2.24 -5.63
N GLY A 270 -25.56 -1.07 -5.37
CA GLY A 270 -24.61 -0.85 -4.27
C GLY A 270 -23.15 -1.22 -4.57
N ASN A 271 -22.86 -1.87 -5.67
CA ASN A 271 -21.51 -2.33 -6.07
C ASN A 271 -20.80 -1.43 -7.09
N SER A 272 -21.20 -0.16 -7.16
CA SER A 272 -20.61 0.79 -8.11
C SER A 272 -19.13 1.09 -7.82
N PRO A 273 -18.27 1.18 -8.84
CA PRO A 273 -16.94 1.76 -8.70
C PRO A 273 -16.98 3.24 -8.27
N ILE A 274 -18.10 3.93 -8.54
CA ILE A 274 -18.37 5.33 -8.15
C ILE A 274 -19.26 5.30 -6.90
N HIS A 275 -18.63 5.31 -5.72
CA HIS A 275 -19.33 5.29 -4.43
C HIS A 275 -19.15 6.64 -3.72
N PRO A 276 -20.19 7.21 -3.05
CA PRO A 276 -20.11 8.53 -2.37
C PRO A 276 -18.93 8.65 -1.38
N VAL A 277 -18.65 7.59 -0.63
CA VAL A 277 -17.51 7.54 0.31
C VAL A 277 -16.18 7.69 -0.42
N ARG A 278 -16.02 7.03 -1.58
CA ARG A 278 -14.81 7.14 -2.41
C ARG A 278 -14.63 8.54 -2.98
N VAL A 279 -15.71 9.17 -3.41
CA VAL A 279 -15.69 10.56 -3.91
C VAL A 279 -15.25 11.53 -2.82
N ARG A 280 -15.83 11.43 -1.61
CA ARG A 280 -15.41 12.25 -0.46
C ARG A 280 -13.94 11.99 -0.08
N LYS A 281 -13.50 10.73 -0.09
CA LYS A 281 -12.12 10.36 0.22
C LYS A 281 -11.14 10.88 -0.84
N ALA A 282 -11.53 10.89 -2.11
CA ALA A 282 -10.71 11.43 -3.20
C ALA A 282 -10.49 12.95 -3.07
N ALA A 283 -11.45 13.67 -2.51
CA ALA A 283 -11.36 15.12 -2.30
C ALA A 283 -10.62 15.54 -1.00
N ARG A 284 -10.30 14.60 -0.10
CA ARG A 284 -9.54 14.94 1.11
C ARG A 284 -8.05 15.00 0.81
N PRO A 285 -7.32 16.04 1.24
CA PRO A 285 -5.88 16.13 1.05
C PRO A 285 -5.16 15.05 1.89
N THR A 286 -4.03 14.59 1.36
CA THR A 286 -3.09 13.70 2.05
C THR A 286 -1.68 14.10 1.60
N HIS A 287 -1.15 15.17 2.17
CA HIS A 287 0.17 15.70 1.82
C HIS A 287 1.25 15.07 2.74
N ILE A 288 1.55 13.80 2.48
CA ILE A 288 2.60 13.08 3.20
C ILE A 288 3.91 13.20 2.44
N VAL A 289 5.00 13.35 3.18
CA VAL A 289 6.37 13.40 2.63
C VAL A 289 7.23 12.29 3.24
N PRO A 290 8.21 11.75 2.49
CA PRO A 290 9.05 10.64 2.92
C PRO A 290 10.27 11.15 3.70
N GLY A 291 10.06 11.75 4.89
CA GLY A 291 11.12 12.40 5.68
C GLY A 291 12.27 11.47 6.03
N THR A 292 11.98 10.30 6.57
CA THR A 292 12.97 9.28 6.94
C THR A 292 13.78 8.79 5.73
N LEU A 293 13.13 8.49 4.60
CA LEU A 293 13.83 8.06 3.39
C LEU A 293 14.80 9.13 2.88
N LYS A 294 14.38 10.41 2.89
CA LYS A 294 15.23 11.55 2.50
C LYS A 294 16.43 11.71 3.45
N ALA A 295 16.18 11.65 4.76
CA ALA A 295 17.25 11.77 5.77
C ALA A 295 18.29 10.63 5.65
N LEU A 296 17.86 9.42 5.25
CA LEU A 296 18.74 8.27 5.04
C LEU A 296 19.41 8.25 3.65
N GLY A 297 19.12 9.22 2.77
CA GLY A 297 19.70 9.30 1.43
C GLY A 297 19.15 8.25 0.46
N PHE A 298 17.89 7.87 0.59
CA PHE A 298 17.26 6.94 -0.36
C PHE A 298 17.21 7.53 -1.77
N PRO A 299 17.68 6.80 -2.80
CA PRO A 299 17.66 7.28 -4.18
C PRO A 299 16.27 7.07 -4.79
N PHE A 300 15.43 8.10 -4.81
CA PHE A 300 14.14 8.06 -5.49
C PHE A 300 14.34 7.92 -7.01
N ARG A 301 14.15 6.73 -7.55
CA ARG A 301 14.31 6.46 -8.99
C ARG A 301 13.11 6.86 -9.82
N PHE A 302 11.94 6.93 -9.17
CA PHE A 302 10.69 7.20 -9.83
C PHE A 302 10.04 8.45 -9.26
N ASP A 303 9.62 9.33 -10.15
CA ASP A 303 8.57 10.32 -9.98
C ASP A 303 7.32 9.82 -10.72
N PHE A 304 6.21 10.56 -10.62
CA PHE A 304 4.95 10.13 -11.24
C PHE A 304 5.06 10.01 -12.76
N ARG A 305 5.83 10.88 -13.43
CA ARG A 305 6.02 10.84 -14.89
C ARG A 305 6.80 9.62 -15.34
N SER A 306 7.91 9.35 -14.72
CA SER A 306 8.76 8.20 -15.05
C SER A 306 8.11 6.87 -14.72
N SER A 307 7.29 6.84 -13.66
CA SER A 307 6.50 5.67 -13.28
C SER A 307 5.43 5.31 -14.32
N LEU A 308 4.77 6.31 -14.94
CA LEU A 308 3.82 6.05 -16.03
C LEU A 308 4.48 5.42 -17.25
N ILE A 309 5.70 5.88 -17.61
CA ILE A 309 6.48 5.31 -18.71
C ILE A 309 6.87 3.86 -18.41
N ASP A 310 7.37 3.61 -17.22
CA ASP A 310 7.76 2.27 -16.79
C ASP A 310 6.54 1.33 -16.71
N TRP A 311 5.43 1.80 -16.16
CA TRP A 311 4.18 1.03 -16.08
C TRP A 311 3.65 0.67 -17.47
N GLN A 312 3.59 1.63 -18.40
CA GLN A 312 3.14 1.34 -19.77
C GLN A 312 4.04 0.30 -20.47
N ARG A 313 5.35 0.33 -20.21
CA ARG A 313 6.27 -0.68 -20.74
C ARG A 313 5.99 -2.07 -20.18
N GLN A 314 5.67 -2.18 -18.88
CA GLN A 314 5.41 -3.46 -18.22
C GLN A 314 3.99 -4.00 -18.49
N ALA A 315 3.00 -3.12 -18.64
CA ALA A 315 1.59 -3.47 -18.81
C ALA A 315 0.87 -2.53 -19.78
N PRO A 316 1.19 -2.59 -21.09
CA PRO A 316 0.62 -1.69 -22.10
C PRO A 316 -0.91 -1.79 -22.19
N GLN A 317 -1.51 -2.94 -21.84
CA GLN A 317 -2.95 -3.16 -21.79
C GLN A 317 -3.68 -2.26 -20.76
N ASP A 318 -3.00 -1.76 -19.74
CA ASP A 318 -3.59 -0.87 -18.74
C ASP A 318 -3.87 0.52 -19.34
N PHE A 319 -3.12 0.89 -20.39
CA PHE A 319 -3.23 2.15 -21.14
C PHE A 319 -4.01 1.99 -22.45
N ALA A 320 -4.42 0.79 -22.79
CA ALA A 320 -5.15 0.46 -24.02
C ALA A 320 -6.65 0.80 -23.98
#